data_eccf3dd6867f8f5b80b318f36d4ba844
#
_entry.id   eccf3dd6867f8f5b80b318f36d4ba844
#
_cell.length_a   1.000
_cell.length_b   1.000
_cell.length_c   1.000
_cell.angle_alpha   90.00
_cell.angle_beta   90.00
_cell.angle_gamma   90.00
#
_symmetry.space_group_name_H-M   'P 1'
#
loop_
_entity.id
_entity.type
_entity.pdbx_description
1 polymer ?
#
loop_
_entity_poly.entity_id
_entity_poly.type
_entity_poly.pdbx_seq_one_letter_code
_entity_poly.pdbx_strand_id
1 'polypeptide(L)'
;MFVLGVVEHWVRHTVHKLWVAWFLWKLAGKLVWRSFVHDLSKYGWTETKHFARTIRKLRLTTYGTDEYFALLDAIKPAIEHHYARNQHHPEHFKNGIRDMGAVDQLEMICDWCAACKKHKDGNPIQSAAINAKRFDYGPTKHLFYRKLIVDLAEAKSVELAVDVEEHYERTKVQRTINAKDGNGDQPRFG
;
A
#
# COMPACT_ATOMS: atom_id res chain seq x y z
N MET A 1 -42.52 33.87 -0.08
CA MET A 1 -41.08 33.83 -0.39
C MET A 1 -40.34 32.79 0.48
N PHE A 2 -40.51 32.74 1.80
CA PHE A 2 -39.79 31.78 2.66
C PHE A 2 -40.02 30.29 2.29
N VAL A 3 -41.27 29.87 2.12
CA VAL A 3 -41.63 28.47 1.76
C VAL A 3 -40.99 28.04 0.43
N LEU A 4 -40.99 28.88 -0.59
CA LEU A 4 -40.33 28.61 -1.86
C LEU A 4 -38.81 28.43 -1.68
N GLY A 5 -38.18 29.24 -0.83
CA GLY A 5 -36.75 29.10 -0.50
C GLY A 5 -36.42 27.77 0.20
N VAL A 6 -37.32 27.30 1.08
CA VAL A 6 -37.18 25.99 1.74
C VAL A 6 -37.25 24.85 0.73
N VAL A 7 -38.25 24.88 -0.17
CA VAL A 7 -38.39 23.86 -1.23
C VAL A 7 -37.18 23.84 -2.14
N GLU A 8 -36.71 25.00 -2.59
CA GLU A 8 -35.51 25.11 -3.43
C GLU A 8 -34.30 24.56 -2.75
N HIS A 9 -34.10 24.86 -1.47
CA HIS A 9 -32.99 24.34 -0.66
C HIS A 9 -33.02 22.80 -0.61
N TRP A 10 -34.17 22.20 -0.31
CA TRP A 10 -34.32 20.75 -0.25
C TRP A 10 -34.06 20.07 -1.59
N VAL A 11 -34.57 20.63 -2.68
CA VAL A 11 -34.32 20.11 -4.03
C VAL A 11 -32.84 20.12 -4.35
N ARG A 12 -32.17 21.26 -4.16
CA ARG A 12 -30.73 21.37 -4.40
C ARG A 12 -29.92 20.42 -3.54
N HIS A 13 -30.26 20.30 -2.25
CA HIS A 13 -29.59 19.38 -1.33
C HIS A 13 -29.79 17.92 -1.74
N THR A 14 -31.00 17.55 -2.14
CA THR A 14 -31.30 16.19 -2.60
C THR A 14 -30.51 15.86 -3.87
N VAL A 15 -30.46 16.75 -4.84
CA VAL A 15 -29.66 16.57 -6.06
C VAL A 15 -28.17 16.39 -5.70
N HIS A 16 -27.63 17.23 -4.80
CA HIS A 16 -26.26 17.06 -4.34
C HIS A 16 -26.01 15.69 -3.68
N LYS A 17 -26.90 15.25 -2.79
CA LYS A 17 -26.82 13.92 -2.16
C LYS A 17 -26.80 12.78 -3.20
N LEU A 18 -27.61 12.87 -4.23
CA LEU A 18 -27.66 11.86 -5.30
C LEU A 18 -26.33 11.81 -6.07
N TRP A 19 -25.71 12.95 -6.36
CA TRP A 19 -24.39 12.99 -6.99
C TRP A 19 -23.30 12.40 -6.09
N VAL A 20 -23.31 12.73 -4.80
CA VAL A 20 -22.37 12.14 -3.83
C VAL A 20 -22.54 10.63 -3.76
N ALA A 21 -23.77 10.15 -3.65
CA ALA A 21 -24.08 8.73 -3.65
C ALA A 21 -23.56 8.05 -4.93
N TRP A 22 -23.81 8.62 -6.11
CA TRP A 22 -23.35 8.08 -7.38
C TRP A 22 -21.82 7.93 -7.43
N PHE A 23 -21.05 8.96 -6.99
CA PHE A 23 -19.60 8.86 -6.95
C PHE A 23 -19.11 7.80 -5.97
N LEU A 24 -19.73 7.71 -4.78
CA LEU A 24 -19.40 6.67 -3.79
C LEU A 24 -19.67 5.26 -4.35
N TRP A 25 -20.80 5.05 -5.00
CA TRP A 25 -21.12 3.76 -5.62
C TRP A 25 -20.16 3.41 -6.75
N LYS A 26 -19.77 4.39 -7.55
CA LYS A 26 -18.78 4.19 -8.61
C LYS A 26 -17.42 3.77 -8.05
N LEU A 27 -16.98 4.39 -6.94
CA LEU A 27 -15.74 4.00 -6.25
C LEU A 27 -15.86 2.61 -5.63
N ALA A 28 -16.94 2.35 -4.89
CA ALA A 28 -17.22 1.05 -4.29
C ALA A 28 -17.24 -0.07 -5.32
N GLY A 29 -17.92 0.14 -6.46
CA GLY A 29 -17.94 -0.85 -7.55
C GLY A 29 -16.57 -1.18 -8.10
N LYS A 30 -15.66 -0.19 -8.23
CA LYS A 30 -14.27 -0.44 -8.62
C LYS A 30 -13.52 -1.29 -7.57
N LEU A 31 -13.68 -0.98 -6.29
CA LEU A 31 -13.04 -1.72 -5.21
C LEU A 31 -13.57 -3.16 -5.12
N VAL A 32 -14.88 -3.34 -5.24
CA VAL A 32 -15.49 -4.68 -5.29
C VAL A 32 -14.95 -5.47 -6.48
N TRP A 33 -14.88 -4.87 -7.68
CA TRP A 33 -14.27 -5.53 -8.84
C TRP A 33 -12.83 -5.93 -8.57
N ARG A 34 -12.01 -5.04 -8.02
CA ARG A 34 -10.61 -5.32 -7.68
C ARG A 34 -10.46 -6.47 -6.68
N SER A 35 -11.38 -6.63 -5.74
CA SER A 35 -11.35 -7.75 -4.78
C SER A 35 -11.53 -9.12 -5.45
N PHE A 36 -12.25 -9.20 -6.57
CA PHE A 36 -12.41 -10.44 -7.34
C PHE A 36 -11.23 -10.73 -8.27
N VAL A 37 -10.58 -9.69 -8.79
CA VAL A 37 -9.48 -9.87 -9.75
C VAL A 37 -8.09 -9.77 -9.12
N HIS A 38 -8.03 -9.46 -7.82
CA HIS A 38 -6.78 -9.37 -7.07
C HIS A 38 -5.95 -10.65 -7.23
N ASP A 39 -4.71 -10.49 -7.63
CA ASP A 39 -3.75 -11.59 -7.73
C ASP A 39 -4.14 -12.77 -8.63
N LEU A 40 -5.11 -12.61 -9.54
CA LEU A 40 -5.49 -13.70 -10.45
C LEU A 40 -4.30 -14.21 -11.28
N SER A 41 -3.29 -13.39 -11.52
CA SER A 41 -2.07 -13.80 -12.22
C SER A 41 -1.34 -14.96 -11.52
N LYS A 42 -1.46 -15.07 -10.18
CA LYS A 42 -0.85 -16.14 -9.37
C LYS A 42 -1.39 -17.54 -9.69
N TYR A 43 -2.62 -17.64 -10.22
CA TYR A 43 -3.19 -18.90 -10.69
C TYR A 43 -2.69 -19.29 -12.08
N GLY A 44 -2.07 -18.38 -12.82
CA GLY A 44 -1.45 -18.65 -14.11
C GLY A 44 -0.21 -19.54 -13.97
N TRP A 45 0.02 -20.43 -14.96
CA TRP A 45 1.13 -21.39 -14.93
C TRP A 45 2.50 -20.72 -14.80
N THR A 46 2.66 -19.50 -15.33
CA THR A 46 3.91 -18.74 -15.28
C THR A 46 4.36 -18.47 -13.85
N GLU A 47 3.43 -18.10 -12.95
CA GLU A 47 3.74 -17.84 -11.54
C GLU A 47 3.64 -19.12 -10.70
N THR A 48 2.57 -19.91 -10.90
CA THR A 48 2.30 -21.14 -10.12
C THR A 48 3.47 -22.09 -10.11
N LYS A 49 4.11 -22.36 -11.27
CA LYS A 49 5.23 -23.32 -11.37
C LYS A 49 6.44 -22.92 -10.53
N HIS A 50 6.71 -21.62 -10.37
CA HIS A 50 7.83 -21.11 -9.58
C HIS A 50 7.49 -21.12 -8.09
N PHE A 51 6.32 -20.58 -7.73
CA PHE A 51 5.87 -20.56 -6.33
C PHE A 51 5.70 -21.97 -5.75
N ALA A 52 5.10 -22.89 -6.50
CA ALA A 52 4.89 -24.26 -6.04
C ALA A 52 6.19 -24.99 -5.67
N ARG A 53 7.30 -24.69 -6.35
CA ARG A 53 8.62 -25.30 -6.09
C ARG A 53 9.30 -24.75 -4.84
N THR A 54 9.03 -23.51 -4.48
CA THR A 54 9.77 -22.76 -3.45
C THR A 54 8.97 -22.48 -2.20
N ILE A 55 7.63 -22.42 -2.26
CA ILE A 55 6.78 -21.99 -1.16
C ILE A 55 7.00 -22.78 0.14
N ARG A 56 7.24 -24.08 0.06
CA ARG A 56 7.49 -24.93 1.25
C ARG A 56 8.82 -24.57 1.92
N LYS A 57 9.86 -24.30 1.12
CA LYS A 57 11.17 -23.90 1.61
C LYS A 57 11.11 -22.49 2.21
N LEU A 58 10.52 -21.52 1.50
CA LEU A 58 10.34 -20.15 2.00
C LEU A 58 9.62 -20.08 3.36
N ARG A 59 8.64 -20.97 3.59
CA ARG A 59 7.94 -21.05 4.90
C ARG A 59 8.82 -21.54 6.05
N LEU A 60 9.89 -22.26 5.75
CA LEU A 60 10.80 -22.86 6.73
C LEU A 60 12.09 -22.04 6.89
N THR A 61 12.36 -21.13 5.97
CA THR A 61 13.57 -20.31 5.96
C THR A 61 13.35 -19.01 6.73
N THR A 62 14.33 -18.62 7.54
CA THR A 62 14.28 -17.37 8.30
C THR A 62 14.43 -16.17 7.36
N TYR A 63 13.56 -15.19 7.53
CA TYR A 63 13.59 -13.94 6.75
C TYR A 63 14.94 -13.23 6.85
N GLY A 64 15.48 -12.81 5.70
CA GLY A 64 16.71 -12.02 5.63
C GLY A 64 18.02 -12.84 5.66
N THR A 65 17.95 -14.17 5.62
CA THR A 65 19.14 -15.04 5.47
C THR A 65 19.54 -15.16 4.00
N ASP A 66 20.81 -15.56 3.73
CA ASP A 66 21.30 -15.81 2.37
C ASP A 66 20.47 -16.88 1.66
N GLU A 67 20.03 -17.92 2.39
CA GLU A 67 19.13 -18.94 1.86
C GLU A 67 17.78 -18.36 1.45
N TYR A 68 17.23 -17.44 2.25
CA TYR A 68 15.99 -16.73 1.91
C TYR A 68 16.14 -15.92 0.61
N PHE A 69 17.24 -15.17 0.47
CA PHE A 69 17.50 -14.40 -0.75
C PHE A 69 17.73 -15.29 -1.98
N ALA A 70 18.44 -16.41 -1.83
CA ALA A 70 18.61 -17.39 -2.91
C ALA A 70 17.27 -17.99 -3.37
N LEU A 71 16.33 -18.21 -2.45
CA LEU A 71 14.98 -18.67 -2.78
C LEU A 71 14.16 -17.58 -3.51
N LEU A 72 14.33 -16.30 -3.11
CA LEU A 72 13.71 -15.18 -3.83
C LEU A 72 14.25 -15.05 -5.26
N ASP A 73 15.55 -15.22 -5.47
CA ASP A 73 16.13 -15.20 -6.82
C ASP A 73 15.59 -16.34 -7.70
N ALA A 74 15.36 -17.51 -7.13
CA ALA A 74 14.76 -18.65 -7.85
C ALA A 74 13.32 -18.37 -8.32
N ILE A 75 12.58 -17.49 -7.65
CA ILE A 75 11.20 -17.11 -8.04
C ILE A 75 11.14 -15.73 -8.70
N LYS A 76 12.27 -15.08 -8.93
CA LYS A 76 12.33 -13.74 -9.56
C LYS A 76 11.51 -13.62 -10.84
N PRO A 77 11.54 -14.59 -11.80
CA PRO A 77 10.71 -14.50 -12.99
C PRO A 77 9.20 -14.48 -12.70
N ALA A 78 8.76 -15.17 -11.63
CA ALA A 78 7.37 -15.11 -11.21
C ALA A 78 7.01 -13.77 -10.56
N ILE A 79 7.92 -13.22 -9.76
CA ILE A 79 7.76 -11.90 -9.12
C ILE A 79 7.68 -10.80 -10.18
N GLU A 80 8.58 -10.80 -11.15
CA GLU A 80 8.58 -9.83 -12.26
C GLU A 80 7.31 -9.91 -13.10
N HIS A 81 6.87 -11.14 -13.44
CA HIS A 81 5.60 -11.34 -14.13
C HIS A 81 4.42 -10.83 -13.30
N HIS A 82 4.42 -11.10 -12.00
CA HIS A 82 3.39 -10.66 -11.07
C HIS A 82 3.30 -9.14 -11.02
N TYR A 83 4.42 -8.44 -10.84
CA TYR A 83 4.47 -6.97 -10.84
C TYR A 83 4.03 -6.38 -12.17
N ALA A 84 4.42 -6.97 -13.29
CA ALA A 84 4.01 -6.51 -14.61
C ALA A 84 2.48 -6.62 -14.85
N ARG A 85 1.78 -7.51 -14.15
CA ARG A 85 0.34 -7.77 -14.33
C ARG A 85 -0.57 -7.12 -13.29
N ASN A 86 -0.03 -6.72 -12.15
CA ASN A 86 -0.82 -6.29 -11.00
C ASN A 86 -0.52 -4.84 -10.60
N GLN A 87 -1.46 -3.94 -10.88
CA GLN A 87 -1.33 -2.50 -10.67
C GLN A 87 -1.32 -2.08 -9.19
N HIS A 88 -1.63 -2.97 -8.26
CA HIS A 88 -1.50 -2.69 -6.83
C HIS A 88 -0.05 -2.77 -6.32
N HIS A 89 0.90 -3.11 -7.18
CA HIS A 89 2.33 -3.07 -6.87
C HIS A 89 2.98 -1.81 -7.43
N PRO A 90 3.73 -1.04 -6.61
CA PRO A 90 4.47 0.13 -7.09
C PRO A 90 5.44 -0.19 -8.22
N GLU A 91 6.03 -1.39 -8.23
CA GLU A 91 6.96 -1.87 -9.24
C GLU A 91 6.33 -2.03 -10.64
N HIS A 92 5.00 -2.04 -10.74
CA HIS A 92 4.28 -2.00 -12.01
C HIS A 92 4.52 -0.69 -12.77
N PHE A 93 4.75 0.40 -12.05
CA PHE A 93 4.80 1.75 -12.61
C PHE A 93 6.22 2.29 -12.69
N LYS A 94 6.48 3.09 -13.72
CA LYS A 94 7.80 3.69 -13.94
C LYS A 94 8.29 4.55 -12.75
N ASN A 95 7.40 5.33 -12.15
CA ASN A 95 7.71 6.20 -11.00
C ASN A 95 7.12 5.64 -9.68
N GLY A 96 6.85 4.32 -9.63
CA GLY A 96 6.34 3.66 -8.44
C GLY A 96 5.01 4.24 -7.95
N ILE A 97 4.88 4.45 -6.66
CA ILE A 97 3.65 4.96 -6.01
C ILE A 97 3.16 6.31 -6.58
N ARG A 98 4.03 7.09 -7.19
CA ARG A 98 3.65 8.40 -7.76
C ARG A 98 2.71 8.26 -8.94
N ASP A 99 2.85 7.19 -9.71
CA ASP A 99 2.01 6.92 -10.89
C ASP A 99 0.77 6.06 -10.56
N MET A 100 0.69 5.51 -9.35
CA MET A 100 -0.44 4.69 -8.93
C MET A 100 -1.73 5.51 -8.76
N GLY A 101 -2.82 5.00 -9.34
CA GLY A 101 -4.16 5.52 -9.09
C GLY A 101 -4.63 5.30 -7.65
N ALA A 102 -5.63 6.05 -7.21
CA ALA A 102 -6.15 5.93 -5.84
C ALA A 102 -6.67 4.51 -5.52
N VAL A 103 -7.35 3.87 -6.48
CA VAL A 103 -7.86 2.49 -6.33
C VAL A 103 -6.70 1.49 -6.19
N ASP A 104 -5.62 1.66 -6.96
CA ASP A 104 -4.44 0.80 -6.89
C ASP A 104 -3.75 0.93 -5.53
N GLN A 105 -3.64 2.16 -5.01
CA GLN A 105 -3.07 2.41 -3.68
C GLN A 105 -3.95 1.82 -2.55
N LEU A 106 -5.28 1.90 -2.67
CA LEU A 106 -6.20 1.28 -1.71
C LEU A 106 -6.06 -0.25 -1.71
N GLU A 107 -5.99 -0.87 -2.89
CA GLU A 107 -5.77 -2.30 -3.02
C GLU A 107 -4.42 -2.72 -2.45
N MET A 108 -3.34 -1.97 -2.73
CA MET A 108 -2.01 -2.20 -2.16
C MET A 108 -2.04 -2.21 -0.63
N ILE A 109 -2.74 -1.26 0.00
CA ILE A 109 -2.87 -1.22 1.46
C ILE A 109 -3.66 -2.42 1.99
N CYS A 110 -4.73 -2.82 1.32
CA CYS A 110 -5.48 -4.04 1.67
C CYS A 110 -4.59 -5.29 1.57
N ASP A 111 -3.75 -5.39 0.54
CA ASP A 111 -2.80 -6.49 0.38
C ASP A 111 -1.78 -6.54 1.51
N TRP A 112 -1.20 -5.39 1.91
CA TRP A 112 -0.30 -5.33 3.06
C TRP A 112 -0.97 -5.80 4.35
N CYS A 113 -2.21 -5.38 4.59
CA CYS A 113 -2.98 -5.85 5.76
C CYS A 113 -3.21 -7.36 5.69
N ALA A 114 -3.59 -7.90 4.53
CA ALA A 114 -3.82 -9.32 4.33
C ALA A 114 -2.54 -10.15 4.46
N ALA A 115 -1.41 -9.66 3.94
CA ALA A 115 -0.11 -10.30 4.09
C ALA A 115 0.28 -10.44 5.57
N CYS A 116 0.05 -9.40 6.39
CA CYS A 116 0.33 -9.45 7.83
C CYS A 116 -0.53 -10.48 8.58
N LYS A 117 -1.76 -10.78 8.12
CA LYS A 117 -2.60 -11.83 8.72
C LYS A 117 -2.02 -13.24 8.60
N LYS A 118 -1.06 -13.47 7.69
CA LYS A 118 -0.39 -14.77 7.50
C LYS A 118 0.69 -15.05 8.54
N HIS A 119 1.11 -14.06 9.31
CA HIS A 119 2.18 -14.15 10.31
C HIS A 119 1.65 -13.85 11.71
N LYS A 120 2.16 -14.60 12.72
CA LYS A 120 1.75 -14.38 14.12
C LYS A 120 2.07 -12.96 14.61
N ASP A 121 3.21 -12.43 14.16
CA ASP A 121 3.74 -11.13 14.54
C ASP A 121 3.53 -10.07 13.45
N GLY A 122 2.61 -10.34 12.52
CA GLY A 122 2.33 -9.45 11.39
C GLY A 122 1.73 -8.14 11.86
N ASN A 123 2.46 -7.04 11.61
CA ASN A 123 2.05 -5.69 11.98
C ASN A 123 1.96 -4.82 10.71
N PRO A 124 0.74 -4.49 10.24
CA PRO A 124 0.58 -3.72 9.01
C PRO A 124 1.07 -2.27 9.11
N ILE A 125 1.12 -1.71 10.31
CA ILE A 125 1.68 -0.37 10.54
C ILE A 125 3.20 -0.39 10.37
N GLN A 126 3.87 -1.40 10.95
CA GLN A 126 5.30 -1.59 10.76
C GLN A 126 5.62 -1.88 9.28
N SER A 127 4.80 -2.67 8.61
CA SER A 127 4.89 -2.91 7.17
C SER A 127 4.82 -1.60 6.38
N ALA A 128 3.88 -0.70 6.70
CA ALA A 128 3.78 0.60 6.06
C ALA A 128 5.04 1.47 6.28
N ALA A 129 5.65 1.42 7.47
CA ALA A 129 6.89 2.15 7.76
C ALA A 129 8.09 1.62 6.96
N ILE A 130 8.21 0.29 6.82
CA ILE A 130 9.23 -0.35 5.98
C ILE A 130 9.02 0.06 4.50
N ASN A 131 7.79 0.00 4.01
CA ASN A 131 7.46 0.35 2.65
C ASN A 131 7.59 1.85 2.36
N ALA A 132 7.45 2.72 3.37
CA ALA A 132 7.75 4.15 3.22
C ALA A 132 9.21 4.41 2.82
N LYS A 133 10.12 3.64 3.40
CA LYS A 133 11.55 3.70 3.05
C LYS A 133 11.82 3.05 1.68
N ARG A 134 11.21 1.89 1.42
CA ARG A 134 11.39 1.13 0.18
C ARG A 134 10.94 1.91 -1.05
N PHE A 135 9.79 2.57 -0.99
CA PHE A 135 9.17 3.24 -2.12
C PHE A 135 9.30 4.77 -2.08
N ASP A 136 10.03 5.30 -1.12
CA ASP A 136 10.30 6.74 -0.94
C ASP A 136 9.04 7.62 -1.08
N TYR A 137 7.93 7.21 -0.45
CA TYR A 137 6.77 8.05 -0.39
C TYR A 137 6.80 8.97 0.84
N GLY A 138 6.46 10.24 0.63
CA GLY A 138 6.60 11.27 1.66
C GLY A 138 5.66 11.10 2.86
N PRO A 139 5.87 11.89 3.92
CA PRO A 139 5.21 11.77 5.22
C PRO A 139 3.69 11.91 5.16
N THR A 140 3.17 12.80 4.33
CA THR A 140 1.72 13.00 4.16
C THR A 140 1.05 11.72 3.65
N LYS A 141 1.67 11.04 2.68
CA LYS A 141 1.16 9.78 2.14
C LYS A 141 1.31 8.66 3.19
N HIS A 142 2.41 8.64 3.94
CA HIS A 142 2.60 7.70 5.03
C HIS A 142 1.51 7.83 6.10
N LEU A 143 1.21 9.06 6.54
CA LEU A 143 0.14 9.31 7.50
C LEU A 143 -1.23 8.87 6.98
N PHE A 144 -1.53 9.13 5.69
CA PHE A 144 -2.77 8.66 5.07
C PHE A 144 -2.88 7.14 5.09
N TYR A 145 -1.83 6.42 4.68
CA TYR A 145 -1.82 4.96 4.68
C TYR A 145 -1.97 4.37 6.08
N ARG A 146 -1.31 4.97 7.08
CA ARG A 146 -1.48 4.55 8.48
C ARG A 146 -2.91 4.69 8.97
N LYS A 147 -3.56 5.83 8.72
CA LYS A 147 -4.97 6.03 9.09
C LYS A 147 -5.85 4.98 8.44
N LEU A 148 -5.66 4.75 7.15
CA LEU A 148 -6.42 3.72 6.43
C LEU A 148 -6.18 2.30 6.99
N ILE A 149 -4.94 1.96 7.35
CA ILE A 149 -4.60 0.67 7.98
C ILE A 149 -5.29 0.53 9.33
N VAL A 150 -5.31 1.59 10.14
CA VAL A 150 -6.01 1.59 11.45
C VAL A 150 -7.50 1.30 11.26
N ASP A 151 -8.13 1.98 10.28
CA ASP A 151 -9.55 1.80 9.98
C ASP A 151 -9.86 0.38 9.48
N LEU A 152 -8.99 -0.19 8.62
CA LEU A 152 -9.19 -1.52 8.01
C LEU A 152 -8.84 -2.68 8.95
N ALA A 153 -7.79 -2.54 9.73
CA ALA A 153 -7.25 -3.63 10.55
C ALA A 153 -7.76 -3.63 12.00
N GLU A 154 -8.66 -2.69 12.37
CA GLU A 154 -9.13 -2.46 13.74
C GLU A 154 -7.95 -2.33 14.73
N ALA A 155 -6.81 -1.87 14.26
CA ALA A 155 -5.60 -1.73 15.03
C ALA A 155 -5.79 -0.66 16.10
N LYS A 156 -5.45 -1.00 17.36
CA LYS A 156 -5.54 -0.03 18.46
C LYS A 156 -4.62 1.15 18.18
N SER A 157 -5.21 2.32 18.03
CA SER A 157 -4.57 3.56 17.57
C SER A 157 -3.63 4.23 18.58
N VAL A 158 -3.57 3.77 19.82
CA VAL A 158 -3.07 4.55 20.96
C VAL A 158 -1.53 4.54 21.09
N GLU A 159 -0.83 3.48 20.75
CA GLU A 159 0.64 3.40 20.92
C GLU A 159 1.46 3.98 19.77
N LEU A 160 0.82 4.32 18.68
CA LEU A 160 1.46 4.58 17.40
C LEU A 160 1.65 6.06 17.03
N ALA A 161 1.04 6.97 17.76
CA ALA A 161 1.12 8.40 17.47
C ALA A 161 2.49 9.00 17.83
N VAL A 162 3.09 8.53 18.93
CA VAL A 162 4.34 9.09 19.49
C VAL A 162 5.57 8.68 18.69
N ASP A 163 5.64 7.41 18.29
CA ASP A 163 6.87 6.83 17.68
C ASP A 163 7.15 7.34 16.25
N VAL A 164 6.13 7.76 15.54
CA VAL A 164 6.25 8.17 14.12
C VAL A 164 6.52 9.66 13.96
N GLU A 165 5.96 10.48 14.81
CA GLU A 165 6.26 11.92 14.81
C GLU A 165 7.72 12.15 15.20
N GLU A 166 8.19 11.43 16.22
CA GLU A 166 9.59 11.47 16.67
C GLU A 166 10.54 10.89 15.62
N HIS A 167 10.20 9.77 14.98
CA HIS A 167 11.02 9.20 13.91
C HIS A 167 11.01 10.07 12.64
N TYR A 168 9.87 10.69 12.32
CA TYR A 168 9.75 11.62 11.19
C TYR A 168 10.60 12.88 11.39
N GLU A 169 10.50 13.50 12.55
CA GLU A 169 11.31 14.70 12.85
C GLU A 169 12.82 14.37 12.86
N ARG A 170 13.23 13.22 13.41
CA ARG A 170 14.63 12.75 13.34
C ARG A 170 15.08 12.56 11.89
N THR A 171 14.25 11.95 11.04
CA THR A 171 14.60 11.71 9.63
C THR A 171 14.67 13.01 8.83
N LYS A 172 13.78 13.96 9.10
CA LYS A 172 13.79 15.28 8.49
C LYS A 172 15.02 16.09 8.88
N VAL A 173 15.38 16.08 10.16
CA VAL A 173 16.59 16.71 10.67
C VAL A 173 17.83 16.10 10.02
N GLN A 174 17.92 14.76 9.92
CA GLN A 174 19.05 14.06 9.31
C GLN A 174 19.18 14.38 7.82
N ARG A 175 18.08 14.43 7.07
CA ARG A 175 18.09 14.84 5.64
C ARG A 175 18.56 16.28 5.47
N THR A 176 18.17 17.18 6.38
CA THR A 176 18.58 18.59 6.35
C THR A 176 20.08 18.73 6.66
N ILE A 177 20.62 17.92 7.58
CA ILE A 177 22.05 17.87 7.89
C ILE A 177 22.84 17.33 6.68
N ASN A 178 22.43 16.17 6.12
CA ASN A 178 23.11 15.57 4.97
C ASN A 178 23.08 16.47 3.72
N ALA A 179 22.01 17.23 3.52
CA ALA A 179 21.91 18.21 2.43
C ALA A 179 22.82 19.41 2.61
N LYS A 180 23.11 19.82 3.86
CA LYS A 180 24.06 20.90 4.19
C LYS A 180 25.51 20.47 4.08
N ASP A 181 25.79 19.20 4.39
CA ASP A 181 27.14 18.63 4.40
C ASP A 181 27.61 18.14 3.01
N GLY A 182 26.81 18.34 1.95
CA GLY A 182 27.15 18.02 0.56
C GLY A 182 27.30 16.50 0.28
N ASN A 183 26.93 15.64 1.23
CA ASN A 183 27.06 14.19 1.13
C ASN A 183 25.70 13.58 0.70
N GLY A 184 25.30 13.83 -0.54
CA GLY A 184 24.15 13.18 -1.16
C GLY A 184 24.48 11.74 -1.50
N ASP A 185 24.18 10.83 -0.59
CA ASP A 185 24.30 9.40 -0.81
C ASP A 185 23.34 8.98 -1.94
N GLN A 186 23.91 8.62 -3.09
CA GLN A 186 23.17 7.97 -4.18
C GLN A 186 22.79 6.56 -3.70
N PRO A 187 21.54 6.11 -3.88
CA PRO A 187 21.18 4.75 -3.54
C PRO A 187 21.90 3.78 -4.47
N ARG A 188 22.83 3.01 -3.92
CA ARG A 188 23.42 1.87 -4.61
C ARG A 188 22.36 0.77 -4.69
N PHE A 189 21.84 0.58 -5.91
CA PHE A 189 21.11 -0.64 -6.24
C PHE A 189 22.11 -1.78 -6.37
N GLY A 190 22.06 -2.72 -5.44
CA GLY A 190 22.62 -4.05 -5.54
C GLY A 190 21.50 -5.05 -5.55
#